data_631bb156e9a06fcd0430d88d9df29322
#
_entry.id   631bb156e9a06fcd0430d88d9df29322
#
_cell.length_a   1.000
_cell.length_b   1.000
_cell.length_c   1.000
_cell.angle_alpha   90.00
_cell.angle_beta   90.00
_cell.angle_gamma   90.00
#
_symmetry.space_group_name_H-M   'P 1'
#
loop_
_entity.id
_entity.type
_entity.pdbx_description
1 polymer ?
#
loop_
_entity_poly.entity_id
_entity_poly.type
_entity_poly.pdbx_seq_one_letter_code
_entity_poly.pdbx_strand_id
1 'polypeptide(L)'
;MYKIGFDNEKYIELQSAHIRRRIDQFGGKLYLEFGGKLFDDFHASRVLPGFAPDSKIRMLTQLKDEAEVVIVISASDIEKNKVRGDLGITYDLDVLRLIDAFRALGLMVGSVVLTRWCDQPAALKFQTRLESLGVRVYRHYEIEGYPSDIDHIVSDEGYGKNDYIETTRSLVVITAPGPGSGKMAVCMSQLYHDSKCGIRSGYAKFETFPIWNLPLKHPVNMAYEAATADLNDMNMIDPFHLEAYGQTTVNYNRDVEIFPVVDAMFRRINGESPYKSPTDMGVNMAGNCIVDNDAVCEAAKKEIIRRYYAAMTRQRKDNGSKQEIDKLKLLIQTANIDLESRAVSVAANAKAEATGKPATAIELPDGTIVTGKTSRLLGAASAALLNALKTLAGIDDSVDLISPEILEPITNLKVGLLSSKNPRLHPDELLIALSICAVHDPVAAKATNQLSRLRHCEMHSSVILAPSDEHTLKKLGINLTCEPIYETKKLYHG
;
A
#
# COMPACT_ATOMS: atom_id res chain seq x y z
N MET A 1 21.46 -13.39 0.09
CA MET A 1 20.60 -13.88 1.23
C MET A 1 19.77 -12.68 1.69
N TYR A 2 18.44 -12.81 1.78
CA TYR A 2 17.55 -11.75 2.25
C TYR A 2 17.88 -11.45 3.72
N LYS A 3 18.42 -10.24 3.98
CA LYS A 3 18.76 -9.82 5.34
C LYS A 3 17.50 -9.31 6.03
N ILE A 4 17.23 -9.81 7.22
CA ILE A 4 16.14 -9.31 8.07
C ILE A 4 16.64 -8.06 8.80
N GLY A 5 15.96 -6.94 8.59
CA GLY A 5 16.28 -5.66 9.23
C GLY A 5 15.24 -5.19 10.25
N PHE A 6 14.12 -5.93 10.37
CA PHE A 6 12.98 -5.55 11.20
C PHE A 6 12.40 -6.75 11.96
N ASP A 7 12.16 -6.58 13.24
CA ASP A 7 11.54 -7.57 14.12
C ASP A 7 10.02 -7.37 14.15
N ASN A 8 9.31 -8.19 13.37
CA ASN A 8 7.88 -8.09 13.21
C ASN A 8 7.08 -8.50 14.44
N GLU A 9 7.51 -9.51 15.17
CA GLU A 9 6.79 -9.98 16.35
C GLU A 9 6.90 -8.97 17.49
N LYS A 10 8.09 -8.42 17.70
CA LYS A 10 8.31 -7.32 18.63
C LYS A 10 7.47 -6.08 18.27
N TYR A 11 7.32 -5.79 16.96
CA TYR A 11 6.46 -4.69 16.51
C TYR A 11 5.00 -4.90 16.89
N ILE A 12 4.45 -6.09 16.64
CA ILE A 12 3.07 -6.42 16.98
C ILE A 12 2.84 -6.30 18.49
N GLU A 13 3.77 -6.80 19.30
CA GLU A 13 3.71 -6.73 20.76
C GLU A 13 3.73 -5.29 21.28
N LEU A 14 4.76 -4.52 20.89
CA LEU A 14 4.92 -3.14 21.36
C LEU A 14 3.77 -2.24 20.92
N GLN A 15 3.30 -2.40 19.68
CA GLN A 15 2.22 -1.62 19.12
C GLN A 15 0.90 -1.91 19.85
N SER A 16 0.58 -3.19 20.11
CA SER A 16 -0.59 -3.61 20.88
C SER A 16 -0.55 -3.10 22.31
N ALA A 17 0.61 -3.21 22.98
CA ALA A 17 0.79 -2.71 24.34
C ALA A 17 0.63 -1.18 24.41
N HIS A 18 1.10 -0.45 23.37
CA HIS A 18 0.94 1.01 23.33
C HIS A 18 -0.53 1.40 23.13
N ILE A 19 -1.28 0.69 22.29
CA ILE A 19 -2.73 0.93 22.11
C ILE A 19 -3.46 0.72 23.44
N ARG A 20 -3.20 -0.37 24.16
CA ARG A 20 -3.83 -0.62 25.48
C ARG A 20 -3.54 0.51 26.49
N ARG A 21 -2.27 0.97 26.54
CA ARG A 21 -1.91 2.13 27.40
C ARG A 21 -2.72 3.39 27.04
N ARG A 22 -2.98 3.62 25.75
CA ARG A 22 -3.82 4.74 25.31
C ARG A 22 -5.28 4.56 25.74
N ILE A 23 -5.83 3.35 25.67
CA ILE A 23 -7.19 3.05 26.18
C ILE A 23 -7.29 3.40 27.66
N ASP A 24 -6.32 2.95 28.46
CA ASP A 24 -6.27 3.22 29.91
C ASP A 24 -6.14 4.71 30.21
N GLN A 25 -5.27 5.43 29.47
CA GLN A 25 -5.06 6.88 29.59
C GLN A 25 -6.37 7.67 29.44
N PHE A 26 -7.25 7.21 28.56
CA PHE A 26 -8.52 7.89 28.28
C PHE A 26 -9.75 7.31 29.02
N GLY A 27 -9.51 6.54 30.07
CA GLY A 27 -10.59 6.04 30.92
C GLY A 27 -11.37 4.87 30.34
N GLY A 28 -10.77 4.12 29.42
CA GLY A 28 -11.32 2.86 28.90
C GLY A 28 -11.94 2.93 27.51
N LYS A 29 -11.90 4.06 26.80
CA LYS A 29 -12.41 4.19 25.43
C LYS A 29 -11.46 4.99 24.54
N LEU A 30 -11.12 4.41 23.39
CA LEU A 30 -10.20 5.01 22.42
C LEU A 30 -10.74 4.91 20.99
N TYR A 31 -10.85 6.03 20.28
CA TYR A 31 -11.03 6.09 18.84
C TYR A 31 -9.66 6.09 18.18
N LEU A 32 -9.34 5.01 17.49
CA LEU A 32 -8.06 4.83 16.80
C LEU A 32 -8.25 5.05 15.30
N GLU A 33 -7.82 6.21 14.80
CA GLU A 33 -7.77 6.47 13.37
C GLU A 33 -6.68 5.61 12.74
N PHE A 34 -7.08 4.72 11.84
CA PHE A 34 -6.15 3.84 11.17
C PHE A 34 -5.67 4.44 9.85
N GLY A 35 -4.39 4.84 9.82
CA GLY A 35 -3.71 5.33 8.62
C GLY A 35 -3.19 4.18 7.76
N GLY A 36 -3.24 4.38 6.44
CA GLY A 36 -2.69 3.41 5.47
C GLY A 36 -3.49 2.12 5.31
N LYS A 37 -2.86 1.11 4.71
CA LYS A 37 -3.48 -0.18 4.41
C LYS A 37 -3.42 -1.10 5.62
N LEU A 38 -4.57 -1.65 6.03
CA LEU A 38 -4.68 -2.68 7.07
C LEU A 38 -4.27 -4.05 6.57
N PHE A 39 -4.68 -4.35 5.35
CA PHE A 39 -4.30 -5.56 4.61
C PHE A 39 -3.25 -5.20 3.57
N ASP A 40 -2.33 -6.10 3.29
CA ASP A 40 -1.38 -6.00 2.18
C ASP A 40 -0.51 -4.73 2.19
N ASP A 41 0.09 -4.41 3.36
CA ASP A 41 1.04 -3.30 3.45
C ASP A 41 2.39 -3.63 2.81
N PHE A 42 2.35 -3.76 1.49
CA PHE A 42 3.53 -4.08 0.70
C PHE A 42 4.58 -2.97 0.71
N HIS A 43 4.22 -1.72 1.00
CA HIS A 43 5.21 -0.65 1.12
C HIS A 43 6.09 -0.90 2.35
N ALA A 44 5.48 -1.11 3.51
CA ALA A 44 6.21 -1.39 4.74
C ALA A 44 7.10 -2.63 4.59
N SER A 45 6.58 -3.72 4.01
CA SER A 45 7.36 -4.95 3.81
C SER A 45 8.55 -4.81 2.85
N ARG A 46 8.48 -3.87 1.89
CA ARG A 46 9.60 -3.57 0.97
C ARG A 46 10.66 -2.66 1.59
N VAL A 47 10.26 -1.79 2.52
CA VAL A 47 11.17 -0.81 3.16
C VAL A 47 11.77 -1.36 4.46
N LEU A 48 11.04 -2.21 5.16
CA LEU A 48 11.42 -2.84 6.41
C LEU A 48 11.51 -4.37 6.22
N PRO A 49 12.66 -4.91 5.74
CA PRO A 49 12.83 -6.35 5.54
C PRO A 49 12.59 -7.12 6.84
N GLY A 50 11.60 -8.00 6.85
CA GLY A 50 11.11 -8.69 8.04
C GLY A 50 9.69 -8.28 8.45
N PHE A 51 9.22 -7.09 8.04
CA PHE A 51 7.83 -6.68 8.25
C PHE A 51 6.90 -7.52 7.38
N ALA A 52 5.94 -8.21 7.98
CA ALA A 52 4.95 -8.98 7.25
C ALA A 52 3.82 -8.06 6.73
N PRO A 53 3.37 -8.21 5.46
CA PRO A 53 2.32 -7.33 4.91
C PRO A 53 1.02 -7.33 5.70
N ASP A 54 0.74 -8.39 6.44
CA ASP A 54 -0.44 -8.60 7.29
C ASP A 54 -0.24 -8.19 8.77
N SER A 55 0.90 -7.60 9.12
CA SER A 55 1.25 -7.27 10.53
C SER A 55 0.19 -6.43 11.24
N LYS A 56 -0.39 -5.45 10.55
CA LYS A 56 -1.41 -4.57 11.12
C LYS A 56 -2.69 -5.31 11.46
N ILE A 57 -3.12 -6.21 10.58
CA ILE A 57 -4.33 -7.00 10.82
C ILE A 57 -4.08 -8.10 11.88
N ARG A 58 -2.89 -8.71 11.90
CA ARG A 58 -2.48 -9.64 12.96
C ARG A 58 -2.50 -8.96 14.32
N MET A 59 -1.99 -7.75 14.42
CA MET A 59 -2.05 -6.94 15.63
C MET A 59 -3.50 -6.69 16.08
N LEU A 60 -4.40 -6.26 15.16
CA LEU A 60 -5.80 -6.06 15.49
C LEU A 60 -6.50 -7.36 15.92
N THR A 61 -6.12 -8.49 15.34
CA THR A 61 -6.66 -9.80 15.73
C THR A 61 -6.28 -10.17 17.19
N GLN A 62 -5.12 -9.70 17.69
CA GLN A 62 -4.76 -9.86 19.11
C GLN A 62 -5.64 -8.99 20.03
N LEU A 63 -6.24 -7.92 19.49
CA LEU A 63 -7.13 -7.01 20.23
C LEU A 63 -8.62 -7.25 19.92
N LYS A 64 -8.98 -8.38 19.27
CA LYS A 64 -10.31 -8.63 18.73
C LYS A 64 -11.43 -8.52 19.75
N ASP A 65 -11.18 -8.92 21.00
CA ASP A 65 -12.19 -8.89 22.07
C ASP A 65 -12.42 -7.47 22.62
N GLU A 66 -11.46 -6.58 22.43
CA GLU A 66 -11.47 -5.17 22.83
C GLU A 66 -11.86 -4.25 21.66
N ALA A 67 -11.71 -4.71 20.41
CA ALA A 67 -11.81 -3.91 19.19
C ALA A 67 -13.17 -4.02 18.49
N GLU A 68 -13.66 -2.88 18.02
CA GLU A 68 -14.79 -2.72 17.11
C GLU A 68 -14.36 -1.89 15.92
N VAL A 69 -14.65 -2.34 14.70
CA VAL A 69 -14.27 -1.66 13.47
C VAL A 69 -15.44 -0.83 12.93
N VAL A 70 -15.17 0.42 12.65
CA VAL A 70 -16.05 1.35 11.95
C VAL A 70 -15.42 1.72 10.63
N ILE A 71 -16.10 1.48 9.51
CA ILE A 71 -15.58 1.77 8.17
C ILE A 71 -16.18 3.08 7.67
N VAL A 72 -15.29 4.00 7.26
CA VAL A 72 -15.69 5.34 6.81
C VAL A 72 -15.51 5.46 5.30
N ILE A 73 -16.54 5.94 4.61
CA ILE A 73 -16.49 6.20 3.17
C ILE A 73 -17.19 7.52 2.85
N SER A 74 -16.62 8.31 1.93
CA SER A 74 -17.25 9.54 1.47
C SER A 74 -18.38 9.25 0.48
N ALA A 75 -19.56 9.81 0.72
CA ALA A 75 -20.69 9.76 -0.21
C ALA A 75 -20.32 10.34 -1.58
N SER A 76 -19.47 11.38 -1.62
CA SER A 76 -18.97 11.94 -2.87
C SER A 76 -18.06 10.97 -3.64
N ASP A 77 -17.28 10.10 -2.95
CA ASP A 77 -16.45 9.09 -3.61
C ASP A 77 -17.29 7.94 -4.18
N ILE A 78 -18.42 7.60 -3.52
CA ILE A 78 -19.41 6.64 -4.04
C ILE A 78 -20.04 7.20 -5.32
N GLU A 79 -20.51 8.45 -5.29
CA GLU A 79 -21.17 9.10 -6.42
C GLU A 79 -20.25 9.19 -7.65
N LYS A 80 -18.96 9.41 -7.44
CA LYS A 80 -17.95 9.46 -8.50
C LYS A 80 -17.45 8.08 -8.96
N ASN A 81 -17.96 6.98 -8.40
CA ASN A 81 -17.45 5.62 -8.62
C ASN A 81 -15.93 5.54 -8.49
N LYS A 82 -15.37 6.16 -7.46
CA LYS A 82 -13.93 6.23 -7.26
C LYS A 82 -13.33 4.84 -7.10
N VAL A 83 -12.33 4.55 -7.93
CA VAL A 83 -11.68 3.24 -8.01
C VAL A 83 -10.43 3.21 -7.15
N ARG A 84 -10.24 2.13 -6.43
CA ARG A 84 -9.01 1.80 -5.71
C ARG A 84 -7.98 1.24 -6.69
N GLY A 85 -6.94 2.04 -6.99
CA GLY A 85 -5.99 1.77 -8.08
C GLY A 85 -5.16 0.50 -7.95
N ASP A 86 -4.99 -0.06 -6.74
CA ASP A 86 -4.24 -1.30 -6.51
C ASP A 86 -5.10 -2.56 -6.68
N LEU A 87 -6.41 -2.46 -6.49
CA LEU A 87 -7.35 -3.58 -6.60
C LEU A 87 -8.25 -3.50 -7.85
N GLY A 88 -8.37 -2.32 -8.46
CA GLY A 88 -9.24 -2.11 -9.63
C GLY A 88 -10.73 -2.18 -9.33
N ILE A 89 -11.15 -2.08 -8.06
CA ILE A 89 -12.56 -2.07 -7.62
C ILE A 89 -12.96 -0.70 -7.07
N THR A 90 -14.25 -0.39 -7.11
CA THR A 90 -14.77 0.85 -6.55
C THR A 90 -14.70 0.86 -5.02
N TYR A 91 -14.69 2.05 -4.40
CA TYR A 91 -14.58 2.18 -2.94
C TYR A 91 -15.76 1.55 -2.20
N ASP A 92 -16.97 1.61 -2.72
CA ASP A 92 -18.14 0.95 -2.16
C ASP A 92 -18.01 -0.58 -2.19
N LEU A 93 -17.49 -1.16 -3.27
CA LEU A 93 -17.17 -2.59 -3.32
C LEU A 93 -16.04 -2.96 -2.38
N ASP A 94 -15.04 -2.08 -2.19
CA ASP A 94 -13.97 -2.32 -1.23
C ASP A 94 -14.48 -2.28 0.22
N VAL A 95 -15.48 -1.45 0.55
CA VAL A 95 -16.14 -1.49 1.87
C VAL A 95 -16.75 -2.87 2.13
N LEU A 96 -17.47 -3.44 1.16
CA LEU A 96 -18.06 -4.79 1.30
C LEU A 96 -16.98 -5.85 1.49
N ARG A 97 -15.90 -5.78 0.69
CA ARG A 97 -14.74 -6.68 0.83
C ARG A 97 -14.07 -6.55 2.20
N LEU A 98 -13.93 -5.34 2.72
CA LEU A 98 -13.36 -5.09 4.05
C LEU A 98 -14.25 -5.67 5.15
N ILE A 99 -15.58 -5.52 5.07
CA ILE A 99 -16.52 -6.11 6.03
C ILE A 99 -16.33 -7.63 6.09
N ASP A 100 -16.32 -8.28 4.92
CA ASP A 100 -16.14 -9.73 4.83
C ASP A 100 -14.79 -10.17 5.38
N ALA A 101 -13.71 -9.44 5.02
CA ALA A 101 -12.36 -9.75 5.48
C ALA A 101 -12.21 -9.61 7.00
N PHE A 102 -12.76 -8.56 7.61
CA PHE A 102 -12.73 -8.39 9.07
C PHE A 102 -13.55 -9.47 9.78
N ARG A 103 -14.75 -9.75 9.30
CA ARG A 103 -15.62 -10.81 9.86
C ARG A 103 -14.99 -12.19 9.79
N ALA A 104 -14.31 -12.51 8.68
CA ALA A 104 -13.58 -13.77 8.51
C ALA A 104 -12.44 -13.96 9.54
N LEU A 105 -11.88 -12.86 10.06
CA LEU A 105 -10.85 -12.85 11.10
C LEU A 105 -11.43 -12.79 12.53
N GLY A 106 -12.76 -12.80 12.66
CA GLY A 106 -13.45 -12.71 13.95
C GLY A 106 -13.44 -11.31 14.58
N LEU A 107 -13.13 -10.27 13.78
CA LEU A 107 -13.23 -8.88 14.21
C LEU A 107 -14.68 -8.40 14.10
N MET A 108 -15.14 -7.69 15.11
CA MET A 108 -16.47 -7.07 15.12
C MET A 108 -16.48 -5.87 14.16
N VAL A 109 -17.33 -5.90 13.15
CA VAL A 109 -17.64 -4.72 12.33
C VAL A 109 -18.92 -4.11 12.86
N GLY A 110 -18.78 -2.97 13.53
CA GLY A 110 -19.90 -2.30 14.19
C GLY A 110 -20.81 -1.58 13.20
N SER A 111 -20.21 -0.79 12.30
CA SER A 111 -20.98 0.07 11.40
C SER A 111 -20.16 0.59 10.22
N VAL A 112 -20.88 1.23 9.28
CA VAL A 112 -20.31 2.04 8.19
C VAL A 112 -20.79 3.48 8.36
N VAL A 113 -19.89 4.45 8.18
CA VAL A 113 -20.20 5.88 8.21
C VAL A 113 -20.08 6.47 6.81
N LEU A 114 -21.15 7.07 6.32
CA LEU A 114 -21.21 7.82 5.08
C LEU A 114 -20.92 9.30 5.38
N THR A 115 -19.72 9.78 5.06
CA THR A 115 -19.34 11.17 5.28
C THR A 115 -19.68 12.05 4.08
N ARG A 116 -19.70 13.36 4.27
CA ARG A 116 -20.12 14.36 3.26
C ARG A 116 -21.47 14.00 2.67
N TRP A 117 -22.39 13.60 3.56
CA TRP A 117 -23.71 13.21 3.18
C TRP A 117 -24.54 14.43 2.75
N CYS A 118 -25.19 14.35 1.61
CA CYS A 118 -26.16 15.30 1.11
C CYS A 118 -27.18 14.61 0.18
N ASP A 119 -27.71 13.46 0.61
CA ASP A 119 -28.74 12.68 -0.08
C ASP A 119 -28.37 12.24 -1.52
N GLN A 120 -27.08 12.03 -1.81
CA GLN A 120 -26.61 11.59 -3.12
C GLN A 120 -27.25 10.24 -3.52
N PRO A 121 -27.79 10.10 -4.74
CA PRO A 121 -28.56 8.92 -5.15
C PRO A 121 -27.76 7.60 -5.07
N ALA A 122 -26.48 7.59 -5.43
CA ALA A 122 -25.65 6.39 -5.33
C ALA A 122 -25.36 6.03 -3.87
N ALA A 123 -25.12 7.03 -3.00
CA ALA A 123 -24.92 6.82 -1.58
C ALA A 123 -26.18 6.28 -0.87
N LEU A 124 -27.36 6.77 -1.25
CA LEU A 124 -28.66 6.24 -0.75
C LEU A 124 -28.81 4.77 -1.12
N LYS A 125 -28.56 4.39 -2.38
CA LYS A 125 -28.60 3.00 -2.83
C LYS A 125 -27.61 2.12 -2.07
N PHE A 126 -26.41 2.63 -1.82
CA PHE A 126 -25.38 1.92 -1.08
C PHE A 126 -25.77 1.75 0.40
N GLN A 127 -26.34 2.77 1.03
CA GLN A 127 -26.91 2.67 2.37
C GLN A 127 -27.95 1.55 2.44
N THR A 128 -28.96 1.57 1.56
CA THR A 128 -30.01 0.54 1.51
C THR A 128 -29.43 -0.87 1.36
N ARG A 129 -28.38 -1.00 0.53
CA ARG A 129 -27.66 -2.27 0.35
C ARG A 129 -27.00 -2.73 1.64
N LEU A 130 -26.27 -1.85 2.35
CA LEU A 130 -25.62 -2.18 3.63
C LEU A 130 -26.63 -2.60 4.69
N GLU A 131 -27.73 -1.85 4.84
CA GLU A 131 -28.81 -2.13 5.77
C GLU A 131 -29.48 -3.49 5.47
N SER A 132 -29.69 -3.82 4.19
CA SER A 132 -30.21 -5.13 3.77
C SER A 132 -29.26 -6.30 4.11
N LEU A 133 -27.95 -6.02 4.26
CA LEU A 133 -26.93 -6.97 4.70
C LEU A 133 -26.73 -6.98 6.21
N GLY A 134 -27.59 -6.28 6.97
CA GLY A 134 -27.54 -6.21 8.42
C GLY A 134 -26.38 -5.36 8.97
N VAL A 135 -25.87 -4.41 8.17
CA VAL A 135 -24.82 -3.48 8.59
C VAL A 135 -25.45 -2.15 9.00
N ARG A 136 -25.16 -1.69 10.21
CA ARG A 136 -25.60 -0.36 10.66
C ARG A 136 -24.91 0.73 9.87
N VAL A 137 -25.65 1.77 9.48
CA VAL A 137 -25.12 2.91 8.71
C VAL A 137 -25.44 4.20 9.45
N TYR A 138 -24.43 5.07 9.54
CA TYR A 138 -24.51 6.40 10.13
C TYR A 138 -24.14 7.47 9.12
N ARG A 139 -24.71 8.66 9.21
CA ARG A 139 -24.52 9.77 8.29
C ARG A 139 -23.79 10.90 9.00
N HIS A 140 -22.70 11.36 8.37
CA HIS A 140 -21.98 12.56 8.78
C HIS A 140 -22.04 13.59 7.66
N TYR A 141 -22.44 14.77 7.97
CA TYR A 141 -22.72 15.84 7.02
C TYR A 141 -21.46 16.67 6.75
N GLU A 142 -21.50 17.45 5.67
CA GLU A 142 -20.50 18.47 5.43
C GLU A 142 -20.74 19.65 6.37
N ILE A 143 -19.68 20.08 7.08
CA ILE A 143 -19.78 21.16 8.06
C ILE A 143 -19.15 22.39 7.41
N GLU A 144 -19.92 23.47 7.33
CA GLU A 144 -19.44 24.74 6.79
C GLU A 144 -18.28 25.29 7.63
N GLY A 145 -17.28 25.88 6.97
CA GLY A 145 -16.09 26.39 7.63
C GLY A 145 -15.07 25.35 8.09
N TYR A 146 -15.31 24.05 7.83
CA TYR A 146 -14.35 23.00 8.17
C TYR A 146 -13.06 23.14 7.32
N PRO A 147 -11.85 23.05 7.90
CA PRO A 147 -11.54 22.72 9.29
C PRO A 147 -11.27 23.95 10.20
N SER A 148 -11.51 25.19 9.76
CA SER A 148 -10.98 26.41 10.40
C SER A 148 -11.95 27.05 11.41
N ASP A 149 -13.26 26.93 11.22
CA ASP A 149 -14.27 27.49 12.12
C ASP A 149 -14.58 26.53 13.29
N ILE A 150 -13.65 26.53 14.26
CA ILE A 150 -13.71 25.60 15.39
C ILE A 150 -15.00 25.76 16.22
N ASP A 151 -15.46 26.99 16.43
CA ASP A 151 -16.66 27.26 17.25
C ASP A 151 -17.91 26.69 16.60
N HIS A 152 -18.03 26.82 15.29
CA HIS A 152 -19.13 26.22 14.54
C HIS A 152 -18.99 24.69 14.44
N ILE A 153 -17.78 24.19 14.13
CA ILE A 153 -17.52 22.75 13.96
C ILE A 153 -17.83 21.99 15.26
N VAL A 154 -17.36 22.50 16.41
CA VAL A 154 -17.55 21.86 17.73
C VAL A 154 -18.79 22.46 18.41
N SER A 155 -19.93 22.34 17.75
CA SER A 155 -21.23 22.82 18.22
C SER A 155 -22.36 21.82 17.88
N ASP A 156 -23.55 22.08 18.39
CA ASP A 156 -24.74 21.29 18.06
C ASP A 156 -25.14 21.44 16.58
N GLU A 157 -24.76 22.57 15.94
CA GLU A 157 -24.98 22.82 14.51
C GLU A 157 -23.86 22.22 13.61
N GLY A 158 -22.71 21.90 14.17
CA GLY A 158 -21.59 21.23 13.52
C GLY A 158 -21.60 19.72 13.79
N TYR A 159 -20.71 19.27 14.67
CA TYR A 159 -20.63 17.85 15.03
C TYR A 159 -21.93 17.28 15.60
N GLY A 160 -22.74 18.10 16.27
CA GLY A 160 -24.03 17.69 16.84
C GLY A 160 -25.06 17.25 15.79
N LYS A 161 -24.92 17.68 14.52
CA LYS A 161 -25.79 17.19 13.43
C LYS A 161 -25.45 15.81 12.92
N ASN A 162 -24.21 15.35 13.14
CA ASN A 162 -23.79 14.02 12.75
C ASN A 162 -24.45 12.96 13.61
N ASP A 163 -24.78 11.83 13.02
CA ASP A 163 -25.29 10.71 13.78
C ASP A 163 -24.25 10.26 14.82
N TYR A 164 -24.71 10.03 16.06
CA TYR A 164 -23.87 9.41 17.09
C TYR A 164 -23.73 7.92 16.81
N ILE A 165 -22.50 7.45 16.63
CA ILE A 165 -22.20 6.05 16.35
C ILE A 165 -22.24 5.26 17.66
N GLU A 166 -23.21 4.38 17.81
CA GLU A 166 -23.27 3.47 18.96
C GLU A 166 -22.15 2.45 18.90
N THR A 167 -21.26 2.47 19.87
CA THR A 167 -20.12 1.57 19.99
C THR A 167 -20.14 0.85 21.34
N THR A 168 -19.63 -0.39 21.36
CA THR A 168 -19.71 -1.28 22.53
C THR A 168 -18.35 -1.70 23.07
N ARG A 169 -17.26 -1.43 22.32
CA ARG A 169 -15.90 -1.85 22.68
C ARG A 169 -15.04 -0.67 23.15
N SER A 170 -14.00 -1.00 23.92
CA SER A 170 -13.04 -0.01 24.41
C SER A 170 -12.15 0.56 23.32
N LEU A 171 -11.85 -0.22 22.27
CA LEU A 171 -11.10 0.20 21.09
C LEU A 171 -12.02 0.30 19.89
N VAL A 172 -12.24 1.52 19.39
CA VAL A 172 -13.00 1.78 18.18
C VAL A 172 -12.02 2.11 17.05
N VAL A 173 -11.85 1.17 16.12
CA VAL A 173 -10.92 1.31 14.99
C VAL A 173 -11.64 1.97 13.82
N ILE A 174 -11.24 3.19 13.49
CA ILE A 174 -11.79 3.96 12.36
C ILE A 174 -10.91 3.76 11.13
N THR A 175 -11.42 3.05 10.14
CA THR A 175 -10.70 2.74 8.88
C THR A 175 -11.50 3.13 7.64
N ALA A 176 -10.87 3.05 6.47
CA ALA A 176 -11.49 3.47 5.21
C ALA A 176 -10.85 2.77 4.00
N PRO A 177 -11.56 2.66 2.86
CA PRO A 177 -10.99 2.15 1.60
C PRO A 177 -9.87 3.02 1.03
N GLY A 178 -9.83 4.31 1.39
CA GLY A 178 -8.79 5.22 0.89
C GLY A 178 -8.66 6.54 1.65
N PRO A 179 -7.72 7.39 1.26
CA PRO A 179 -7.49 8.70 1.88
C PRO A 179 -8.65 9.67 1.59
N GLY A 180 -8.79 10.70 2.45
CA GLY A 180 -9.79 11.76 2.27
C GLY A 180 -11.23 11.36 2.61
N SER A 181 -11.44 10.20 3.22
CA SER A 181 -12.77 9.70 3.61
C SER A 181 -13.38 10.38 4.83
N GLY A 182 -12.61 11.20 5.59
CA GLY A 182 -13.10 11.92 6.78
C GLY A 182 -12.91 11.19 8.10
N LYS A 183 -12.01 10.21 8.20
CA LYS A 183 -11.76 9.43 9.43
C LYS A 183 -11.52 10.29 10.67
N MET A 184 -10.64 11.28 10.58
CA MET A 184 -10.36 12.20 11.69
C MET A 184 -11.62 12.96 12.14
N ALA A 185 -12.40 13.50 11.19
CA ALA A 185 -13.64 14.20 11.50
C ALA A 185 -14.65 13.28 12.19
N VAL A 186 -14.73 12.01 11.78
CA VAL A 186 -15.57 11.00 12.45
C VAL A 186 -15.09 10.78 13.90
N CYS A 187 -13.77 10.62 14.13
CA CYS A 187 -13.23 10.50 15.48
C CYS A 187 -13.57 11.72 16.35
N MET A 188 -13.36 12.94 15.85
CA MET A 188 -13.64 14.17 16.58
C MET A 188 -15.13 14.35 16.87
N SER A 189 -16.00 14.03 15.90
CA SER A 189 -17.45 14.03 16.09
C SER A 189 -17.88 13.04 17.20
N GLN A 190 -17.28 11.86 17.25
CA GLN A 190 -17.55 10.89 18.30
C GLN A 190 -17.08 11.37 19.68
N LEU A 191 -15.90 12.00 19.77
CA LEU A 191 -15.45 12.62 21.03
C LEU A 191 -16.41 13.72 21.50
N TYR A 192 -16.94 14.52 20.57
CA TYR A 192 -17.94 15.54 20.88
C TYR A 192 -19.22 14.92 21.48
N HIS A 193 -19.79 13.90 20.85
CA HIS A 193 -20.97 13.20 21.33
C HIS A 193 -20.73 12.49 22.66
N ASP A 194 -19.60 11.78 22.81
CA ASP A 194 -19.21 11.14 24.06
C ASP A 194 -19.12 12.16 25.20
N SER A 195 -18.47 13.30 24.96
CA SER A 195 -18.36 14.39 25.95
C SER A 195 -19.74 14.94 26.37
N LYS A 196 -20.67 15.11 25.42
CA LYS A 196 -22.05 15.50 25.69
C LYS A 196 -22.81 14.47 26.55
N CYS A 197 -22.47 13.18 26.33
CA CYS A 197 -23.06 12.07 27.12
C CYS A 197 -22.33 11.82 28.46
N GLY A 198 -21.28 12.59 28.79
CA GLY A 198 -20.47 12.38 29.98
C GLY A 198 -19.55 11.16 29.91
N ILE A 199 -19.31 10.63 28.71
CA ILE A 199 -18.43 9.50 28.46
C ILE A 199 -17.01 10.04 28.22
N ARG A 200 -16.04 9.55 28.98
CA ARG A 200 -14.63 9.88 28.76
C ARG A 200 -14.07 8.99 27.66
N SER A 201 -13.59 9.60 26.59
CA SER A 201 -12.98 8.91 25.47
C SER A 201 -11.78 9.67 24.92
N GLY A 202 -10.90 8.99 24.18
CA GLY A 202 -9.72 9.56 23.59
C GLY A 202 -9.61 9.28 22.10
N TYR A 203 -8.64 9.95 21.49
CA TYR A 203 -8.28 9.78 20.08
C TYR A 203 -6.81 9.39 19.99
N ALA A 204 -6.45 8.53 19.06
CA ALA A 204 -5.09 8.33 18.63
C ALA A 204 -5.04 8.02 17.15
N LYS A 205 -3.87 8.25 16.53
CA LYS A 205 -3.63 7.98 15.12
C LYS A 205 -2.64 6.83 15.00
N PHE A 206 -3.06 5.75 14.34
CA PHE A 206 -2.17 4.63 14.04
C PHE A 206 -1.31 4.96 12.82
N GLU A 207 0.00 4.88 12.98
CA GLU A 207 0.97 5.16 11.93
C GLU A 207 2.09 4.12 11.93
N THR A 208 2.65 3.89 10.73
CA THR A 208 3.88 3.13 10.55
C THR A 208 4.99 4.06 10.04
N PHE A 209 4.62 5.02 9.19
CA PHE A 209 5.50 6.03 8.60
C PHE A 209 4.89 7.42 8.70
N PRO A 210 5.74 8.47 8.75
CA PRO A 210 7.19 8.40 8.93
C PRO A 210 7.55 7.76 10.29
N ILE A 211 8.74 7.17 10.38
CA ILE A 211 9.23 6.63 11.66
C ILE A 211 9.80 7.81 12.45
N TRP A 212 9.07 8.22 13.48
CA TRP A 212 9.28 9.46 14.21
C TRP A 212 10.66 9.58 14.91
N ASN A 213 11.25 8.48 15.37
CA ASN A 213 12.52 8.42 16.07
C ASN A 213 13.75 8.13 15.18
N LEU A 214 13.57 8.16 13.85
CA LEU A 214 14.67 8.14 12.89
C LEU A 214 15.02 9.57 12.43
N PRO A 215 16.26 9.83 11.99
CA PRO A 215 16.63 11.12 11.42
C PRO A 215 15.75 11.52 10.22
N LEU A 216 15.53 12.81 10.01
CA LEU A 216 14.71 13.34 8.91
C LEU A 216 15.11 12.78 7.55
N LYS A 217 16.42 12.72 7.26
CA LYS A 217 16.98 12.22 6.00
C LYS A 217 17.32 10.73 6.04
N HIS A 218 16.77 9.98 6.99
CA HIS A 218 16.98 8.53 7.00
C HIS A 218 16.32 7.90 5.78
N PRO A 219 16.99 6.97 5.05
CA PRO A 219 16.46 6.39 3.83
C PRO A 219 15.05 5.79 3.96
N VAL A 220 14.72 5.21 5.10
CA VAL A 220 13.38 4.68 5.40
C VAL A 220 12.31 5.77 5.36
N ASN A 221 12.54 6.93 6.00
CA ASN A 221 11.61 8.06 5.95
C ASN A 221 11.54 8.69 4.55
N MET A 222 12.68 8.76 3.84
CA MET A 222 12.72 9.23 2.46
C MET A 222 11.97 8.29 1.50
N ALA A 223 11.98 6.98 1.73
CA ALA A 223 11.21 6.02 0.95
C ALA A 223 9.69 6.18 1.14
N TYR A 224 9.25 6.59 2.34
CA TYR A 224 7.85 6.96 2.57
C TYR A 224 7.47 8.23 1.80
N GLU A 225 8.31 9.26 1.84
CA GLU A 225 8.11 10.47 1.06
C GLU A 225 8.09 10.21 -0.45
N ALA A 226 8.91 9.27 -0.92
CA ALA A 226 8.86 8.78 -2.31
C ALA A 226 7.56 8.04 -2.63
N ALA A 227 6.97 7.33 -1.66
CA ALA A 227 5.71 6.61 -1.84
C ALA A 227 4.47 7.51 -1.89
N THR A 228 4.59 8.72 -1.35
CA THR A 228 3.53 9.75 -1.28
C THR A 228 3.88 11.00 -2.09
N ALA A 229 4.79 10.86 -3.05
CA ALA A 229 5.27 12.00 -3.85
C ALA A 229 4.17 12.67 -4.68
N ASP A 230 3.17 11.90 -5.10
CA ASP A 230 1.96 12.36 -5.81
C ASP A 230 0.99 13.15 -4.91
N LEU A 231 1.06 12.95 -3.59
CA LEU A 231 0.25 13.66 -2.60
C LEU A 231 0.94 14.91 -2.03
N ASN A 232 2.18 15.19 -2.45
CA ASN A 232 3.04 16.25 -1.92
C ASN A 232 3.32 16.15 -0.41
N ASP A 233 3.22 14.95 0.18
CA ASP A 233 3.63 14.72 1.54
C ASP A 233 5.15 14.89 1.67
N MET A 234 5.58 15.65 2.68
CA MET A 234 6.99 15.85 3.00
C MET A 234 7.23 15.58 4.47
N ASN A 235 8.32 14.90 4.75
CA ASN A 235 8.78 14.73 6.11
C ASN A 235 9.38 16.04 6.64
N MET A 236 9.08 16.37 7.89
CA MET A 236 9.63 17.52 8.57
C MET A 236 9.88 17.22 10.04
N ILE A 237 10.71 18.03 10.68
CA ILE A 237 10.84 18.02 12.13
C ILE A 237 9.54 18.55 12.72
N ASP A 238 9.00 17.82 13.71
CA ASP A 238 7.83 18.25 14.47
C ASP A 238 8.22 19.42 15.40
N PRO A 239 7.83 20.67 15.09
CA PRO A 239 8.22 21.82 15.89
C PRO A 239 7.54 21.84 17.25
N PHE A 240 6.32 21.31 17.33
CA PHE A 240 5.55 21.24 18.58
C PHE A 240 6.17 20.26 19.57
N HIS A 241 6.65 19.10 19.06
CA HIS A 241 7.32 18.11 19.89
C HIS A 241 8.67 18.62 20.39
N LEU A 242 9.41 19.29 19.51
CA LEU A 242 10.68 19.93 19.88
C LEU A 242 10.47 21.01 20.96
N GLU A 243 9.45 21.86 20.82
CA GLU A 243 9.13 22.90 21.79
C GLU A 243 8.68 22.32 23.13
N ALA A 244 7.81 21.29 23.12
CA ALA A 244 7.23 20.73 24.33
C ALA A 244 8.20 19.85 25.13
N TYR A 245 9.15 19.15 24.46
CA TYR A 245 9.96 18.11 25.07
C TYR A 245 11.47 18.26 24.83
N GLY A 246 11.92 19.20 24.01
CA GLY A 246 13.32 19.34 23.61
C GLY A 246 13.84 18.16 22.76
N GLN A 247 12.96 17.35 22.19
CA GLN A 247 13.30 16.16 21.43
C GLN A 247 12.95 16.34 19.95
N THR A 248 13.90 15.98 19.09
CA THR A 248 13.70 16.01 17.65
C THR A 248 12.97 14.74 17.20
N THR A 249 11.80 14.92 16.59
CA THR A 249 11.00 13.84 15.99
C THR A 249 10.62 14.20 14.56
N VAL A 250 10.34 13.18 13.76
CA VAL A 250 9.93 13.34 12.35
C VAL A 250 8.45 13.06 12.23
N ASN A 251 7.75 13.97 11.58
CA ASN A 251 6.35 13.79 11.20
C ASN A 251 6.18 14.31 9.77
N TYR A 252 5.01 14.18 9.15
CA TYR A 252 4.79 14.76 7.84
C TYR A 252 4.02 16.08 7.92
N ASN A 253 4.25 16.92 6.92
CA ASN A 253 3.76 18.30 6.88
C ASN A 253 2.27 18.42 7.19
N ARG A 254 1.41 17.56 6.65
CA ARG A 254 -0.05 17.65 6.86
C ARG A 254 -0.46 17.47 8.31
N ASP A 255 0.19 16.59 9.07
CA ASP A 255 -0.12 16.42 10.49
C ASP A 255 0.40 17.60 11.33
N VAL A 256 1.56 18.13 10.98
CA VAL A 256 2.10 19.31 11.64
C VAL A 256 1.24 20.54 11.36
N GLU A 257 0.81 20.75 10.13
CA GLU A 257 -0.03 21.89 9.72
C GLU A 257 -1.42 21.85 10.35
N ILE A 258 -2.03 20.66 10.47
CA ILE A 258 -3.39 20.51 11.02
C ILE A 258 -3.40 20.46 12.57
N PHE A 259 -2.27 20.19 13.21
CA PHE A 259 -2.21 20.02 14.66
C PHE A 259 -2.81 21.18 15.47
N PRO A 260 -2.56 22.48 15.17
CA PRO A 260 -3.19 23.59 15.89
C PRO A 260 -4.71 23.55 15.86
N VAL A 261 -5.29 23.12 14.75
CA VAL A 261 -6.74 22.95 14.57
C VAL A 261 -7.26 21.80 15.45
N VAL A 262 -6.59 20.67 15.42
CA VAL A 262 -6.95 19.50 16.21
C VAL A 262 -6.81 19.77 17.71
N ASP A 263 -5.73 20.45 18.13
CA ASP A 263 -5.51 20.89 19.51
C ASP A 263 -6.66 21.80 19.99
N ALA A 264 -7.06 22.78 19.17
CA ALA A 264 -8.18 23.65 19.47
C ALA A 264 -9.52 22.90 19.59
N MET A 265 -9.74 21.89 18.71
CA MET A 265 -10.91 21.01 18.81
C MET A 265 -10.92 20.23 20.14
N PHE A 266 -9.79 19.64 20.54
CA PHE A 266 -9.69 18.93 21.83
C PHE A 266 -10.00 19.85 23.01
N ARG A 267 -9.42 21.06 23.04
CA ARG A 267 -9.70 22.05 24.09
C ARG A 267 -11.17 22.42 24.13
N ARG A 268 -11.80 22.56 22.97
CA ARG A 268 -13.21 22.91 22.89
C ARG A 268 -14.13 21.77 23.35
N ILE A 269 -13.78 20.51 23.05
CA ILE A 269 -14.56 19.31 23.43
C ILE A 269 -14.36 18.97 24.92
N ASN A 270 -13.11 18.94 25.40
CA ASN A 270 -12.74 18.37 26.70
C ASN A 270 -12.27 19.42 27.75
N GLY A 271 -12.18 20.72 27.37
CA GLY A 271 -11.61 21.77 28.20
C GLY A 271 -10.08 21.87 28.13
N GLU A 272 -9.40 20.79 27.83
CA GLU A 272 -7.94 20.71 27.64
C GLU A 272 -7.57 19.78 26.49
N SER A 273 -6.38 19.94 25.96
CA SER A 273 -5.83 19.01 24.97
C SER A 273 -4.98 17.95 25.66
N PRO A 274 -5.17 16.67 25.34
CA PRO A 274 -4.35 15.59 25.88
C PRO A 274 -2.97 15.51 25.23
N TYR A 275 -2.74 16.26 24.16
CA TYR A 275 -1.54 16.21 23.33
C TYR A 275 -0.85 17.57 23.23
N LYS A 276 0.49 17.55 23.16
CA LYS A 276 1.31 18.72 22.95
C LYS A 276 1.90 18.79 21.53
N SER A 277 1.80 17.70 20.77
CA SER A 277 2.34 17.63 19.42
C SER A 277 1.59 16.59 18.56
N PRO A 278 1.67 16.65 17.23
CA PRO A 278 1.16 15.59 16.35
C PRO A 278 1.85 14.23 16.60
N THR A 279 3.13 14.24 16.99
CA THR A 279 3.84 12.99 17.38
C THR A 279 3.23 12.33 18.60
N ASP A 280 2.72 13.10 19.58
CA ASP A 280 2.03 12.56 20.75
C ASP A 280 0.72 11.86 20.40
N MET A 281 0.01 12.32 19.37
CA MET A 281 -1.23 11.70 18.91
C MET A 281 -0.98 10.33 18.27
N GLY A 282 0.24 10.13 17.75
CA GLY A 282 0.60 8.93 17.02
C GLY A 282 0.80 7.70 17.92
N VAL A 283 0.41 6.54 17.38
CA VAL A 283 0.82 5.23 17.90
C VAL A 283 1.72 4.59 16.86
N ASN A 284 3.03 4.68 17.06
CA ASN A 284 4.04 4.20 16.12
C ASN A 284 5.27 3.66 16.86
N MET A 285 5.40 2.33 16.92
CA MET A 285 6.51 1.63 17.56
C MET A 285 7.54 1.10 16.56
N ALA A 286 7.37 1.38 15.26
CA ALA A 286 8.17 0.78 14.19
C ALA A 286 9.68 1.03 14.37
N GLY A 287 10.09 2.24 14.75
CA GLY A 287 11.51 2.55 14.93
C GLY A 287 12.21 1.77 16.05
N ASN A 288 11.44 1.28 17.04
CA ASN A 288 11.97 0.45 18.14
C ASN A 288 12.18 -1.02 17.74
N CYS A 289 11.79 -1.39 16.53
CA CYS A 289 11.80 -2.75 16.01
C CYS A 289 12.79 -2.95 14.86
N ILE A 290 13.56 -1.93 14.50
CA ILE A 290 14.68 -2.04 13.56
C ILE A 290 15.83 -2.74 14.26
N VAL A 291 16.30 -3.87 13.70
CA VAL A 291 17.37 -4.72 14.25
C VAL A 291 18.64 -4.68 13.39
N ASP A 292 18.53 -4.32 12.11
CA ASP A 292 19.68 -4.09 11.21
C ASP A 292 19.39 -2.83 10.38
N ASN A 293 20.07 -1.74 10.76
CA ASN A 293 19.89 -0.44 10.12
C ASN A 293 20.37 -0.42 8.67
N ASP A 294 21.44 -1.14 8.35
CA ASP A 294 21.99 -1.18 6.98
C ASP A 294 21.03 -1.91 6.04
N ALA A 295 20.44 -3.02 6.52
CA ALA A 295 19.45 -3.76 5.74
C ALA A 295 18.21 -2.92 5.41
N VAL A 296 17.66 -2.14 6.35
CA VAL A 296 16.51 -1.27 6.08
C VAL A 296 16.89 -0.08 5.20
N CYS A 297 18.11 0.47 5.34
CA CYS A 297 18.60 1.53 4.47
C CYS A 297 18.74 1.07 3.00
N GLU A 298 19.33 -0.11 2.78
CA GLU A 298 19.45 -0.70 1.44
C GLU A 298 18.06 -0.95 0.80
N ALA A 299 17.15 -1.55 1.58
CA ALA A 299 15.79 -1.82 1.10
C ALA A 299 15.03 -0.53 0.77
N ALA A 300 15.17 0.50 1.59
CA ALA A 300 14.57 1.82 1.37
C ALA A 300 15.11 2.50 0.11
N LYS A 301 16.42 2.46 -0.14
CA LYS A 301 17.02 2.99 -1.37
C LYS A 301 16.50 2.26 -2.61
N LYS A 302 16.38 0.93 -2.56
CA LYS A 302 15.77 0.14 -3.65
C LYS A 302 14.31 0.55 -3.89
N GLU A 303 13.53 0.83 -2.83
CA GLU A 303 12.14 1.29 -3.00
C GLU A 303 12.07 2.68 -3.64
N ILE A 304 12.95 3.63 -3.29
CA ILE A 304 13.00 4.95 -3.94
C ILE A 304 13.26 4.80 -5.44
N ILE A 305 14.20 3.93 -5.84
CA ILE A 305 14.48 3.64 -7.26
C ILE A 305 13.23 3.06 -7.95
N ARG A 306 12.55 2.09 -7.30
CA ARG A 306 11.32 1.50 -7.85
C ARG A 306 10.22 2.54 -8.07
N ARG A 307 10.05 3.48 -7.12
CA ARG A 307 9.08 4.59 -7.23
C ARG A 307 9.42 5.51 -8.38
N TYR A 308 10.70 5.81 -8.57
CA TYR A 308 11.16 6.64 -9.68
C TYR A 308 10.83 6.01 -11.05
N TYR A 309 11.19 4.75 -11.27
CA TYR A 309 10.84 4.04 -12.53
C TYR A 309 9.32 3.93 -12.72
N ALA A 310 8.57 3.69 -11.65
CA ALA A 310 7.11 3.64 -11.71
C ALA A 310 6.49 5.00 -12.11
N ALA A 311 7.01 6.11 -11.57
CA ALA A 311 6.56 7.46 -11.90
C ALA A 311 6.88 7.81 -13.37
N MET A 312 8.09 7.50 -13.85
CA MET A 312 8.46 7.70 -15.25
C MET A 312 7.57 6.88 -16.20
N THR A 313 7.29 5.62 -15.84
CA THR A 313 6.40 4.77 -16.63
C THR A 313 4.97 5.31 -16.67
N ARG A 314 4.44 5.80 -15.52
CA ARG A 314 3.12 6.46 -15.47
C ARG A 314 3.09 7.70 -16.34
N GLN A 315 4.11 8.56 -16.25
CA GLN A 315 4.19 9.74 -17.11
C GLN A 315 4.19 9.38 -18.59
N ARG A 316 4.91 8.31 -18.97
CA ARG A 316 4.95 7.83 -20.35
C ARG A 316 3.61 7.30 -20.84
N LYS A 317 2.78 6.76 -19.92
CA LYS A 317 1.41 6.30 -20.18
C LYS A 317 0.37 7.44 -20.04
N ASP A 318 0.79 8.71 -19.98
CA ASP A 318 -0.03 9.92 -19.82
C ASP A 318 -0.86 9.99 -18.51
N ASN A 319 -0.48 9.20 -17.51
CA ASN A 319 -1.14 9.13 -16.20
C ASN A 319 -0.26 9.66 -15.05
N GLY A 320 0.87 10.32 -15.34
CA GLY A 320 1.85 10.77 -14.35
C GLY A 320 2.14 12.25 -14.36
N SER A 321 2.57 12.79 -13.21
CA SER A 321 2.96 14.18 -13.03
C SER A 321 4.48 14.37 -13.19
N LYS A 322 4.89 15.43 -13.90
CA LYS A 322 6.29 15.85 -13.94
C LYS A 322 6.79 16.25 -12.57
N GLN A 323 5.95 16.89 -11.76
CA GLN A 323 6.30 17.30 -10.39
C GLN A 323 6.67 16.09 -9.51
N GLU A 324 5.94 14.98 -9.63
CA GLU A 324 6.25 13.74 -8.93
C GLU A 324 7.65 13.23 -9.28
N ILE A 325 8.00 13.21 -10.56
CA ILE A 325 9.33 12.76 -11.03
C ILE A 325 10.42 13.69 -10.51
N ASP A 326 10.23 15.00 -10.57
CA ASP A 326 11.22 15.98 -10.13
C ASP A 326 11.45 15.86 -8.61
N LYS A 327 10.40 15.61 -7.83
CA LYS A 327 10.50 15.32 -6.39
C LYS A 327 11.29 14.02 -6.12
N LEU A 328 11.01 12.95 -6.86
CA LEU A 328 11.73 11.69 -6.74
C LEU A 328 13.21 11.82 -7.12
N LYS A 329 13.55 12.62 -8.14
CA LYS A 329 14.95 12.94 -8.49
C LYS A 329 15.66 13.66 -7.34
N LEU A 330 14.98 14.63 -6.69
CA LEU A 330 15.55 15.32 -5.54
C LEU A 330 15.81 14.36 -4.37
N LEU A 331 14.89 13.42 -4.11
CA LEU A 331 15.08 12.39 -3.08
C LEU A 331 16.26 11.46 -3.41
N ILE A 332 16.42 11.03 -4.67
CA ILE A 332 17.54 10.23 -5.15
C ILE A 332 18.87 10.96 -4.91
N GLN A 333 18.95 12.25 -5.27
CA GLN A 333 20.14 13.08 -5.04
C GLN A 333 20.42 13.25 -3.55
N THR A 334 19.39 13.55 -2.73
CA THR A 334 19.53 13.75 -1.29
C THR A 334 19.97 12.49 -0.55
N ALA A 335 19.48 11.32 -0.98
CA ALA A 335 19.85 10.01 -0.41
C ALA A 335 21.19 9.49 -0.99
N ASN A 336 21.81 10.22 -1.91
CA ASN A 336 23.03 9.79 -2.62
C ASN A 336 22.87 8.39 -3.22
N ILE A 337 21.76 8.19 -3.96
CA ILE A 337 21.43 6.92 -4.61
C ILE A 337 21.99 6.94 -6.02
N ASP A 338 22.75 5.91 -6.36
CA ASP A 338 23.17 5.61 -7.73
C ASP A 338 22.12 4.68 -8.38
N LEU A 339 21.54 5.11 -9.50
CA LEU A 339 20.55 4.30 -10.24
C LEU A 339 21.19 3.07 -10.88
N GLU A 340 22.49 3.10 -11.22
CA GLU A 340 23.23 1.95 -11.75
C GLU A 340 23.45 0.87 -10.68
N SER A 341 23.31 1.20 -9.39
CA SER A 341 23.33 0.21 -8.31
C SER A 341 22.23 -0.84 -8.43
N ARG A 342 21.19 -0.57 -9.23
CA ARG A 342 20.15 -1.55 -9.56
C ARG A 342 20.64 -2.48 -10.69
N ALA A 343 21.39 -3.49 -10.31
CA ALA A 343 22.08 -4.39 -11.25
C ALA A 343 21.16 -5.05 -12.31
N VAL A 344 19.87 -5.30 -11.97
CA VAL A 344 18.89 -5.83 -12.94
C VAL A 344 18.55 -4.83 -14.06
N SER A 345 18.59 -3.51 -13.80
CA SER A 345 18.35 -2.52 -14.86
C SER A 345 19.53 -2.46 -15.82
N VAL A 346 20.74 -2.49 -15.29
CA VAL A 346 21.97 -2.55 -16.09
C VAL A 346 22.00 -3.80 -16.95
N ALA A 347 21.71 -4.98 -16.38
CA ALA A 347 21.72 -6.25 -17.09
C ALA A 347 20.64 -6.34 -18.19
N ALA A 348 19.42 -5.84 -17.91
CA ALA A 348 18.34 -5.83 -18.89
C ALA A 348 18.66 -4.92 -20.08
N ASN A 349 19.15 -3.71 -19.80
CA ASN A 349 19.50 -2.73 -20.83
C ASN A 349 20.71 -3.19 -21.68
N ALA A 350 21.75 -3.72 -21.07
CA ALA A 350 22.89 -4.31 -21.76
C ALA A 350 22.49 -5.48 -22.68
N LYS A 351 21.57 -6.35 -22.19
CA LYS A 351 21.03 -7.45 -23.02
C LYS A 351 20.19 -6.96 -24.18
N ALA A 352 19.40 -5.92 -23.97
CA ALA A 352 18.58 -5.30 -25.01
C ALA A 352 19.46 -4.67 -26.09
N GLU A 353 20.47 -3.92 -25.68
CA GLU A 353 21.45 -3.29 -26.60
C GLU A 353 22.22 -4.34 -27.43
N ALA A 354 22.79 -5.35 -26.77
CA ALA A 354 23.54 -6.41 -27.42
C ALA A 354 22.71 -7.23 -28.42
N THR A 355 21.38 -7.32 -28.23
CA THR A 355 20.53 -8.16 -29.10
C THR A 355 19.64 -7.38 -30.03
N GLY A 356 19.50 -6.06 -29.85
CA GLY A 356 18.56 -5.21 -30.58
C GLY A 356 17.08 -5.56 -30.33
N LYS A 357 16.78 -6.27 -29.23
CA LYS A 357 15.44 -6.74 -28.86
C LYS A 357 15.13 -6.40 -27.41
N PRO A 358 13.87 -6.19 -27.05
CA PRO A 358 13.48 -6.04 -25.66
C PRO A 358 14.03 -7.19 -24.81
N ALA A 359 14.53 -6.84 -23.64
CA ALA A 359 15.09 -7.79 -22.69
C ALA A 359 14.60 -7.48 -21.26
N THR A 360 14.64 -8.51 -20.43
CA THR A 360 14.28 -8.44 -19.01
C THR A 360 15.32 -9.18 -18.19
N ALA A 361 15.63 -8.68 -17.00
CA ALA A 361 16.53 -9.33 -16.05
C ALA A 361 15.84 -9.55 -14.72
N ILE A 362 16.16 -10.66 -14.04
CA ILE A 362 15.70 -11.03 -12.69
C ILE A 362 16.93 -11.32 -11.83
N GLU A 363 16.99 -10.72 -10.64
CA GLU A 363 17.97 -11.06 -9.60
C GLU A 363 17.37 -12.15 -8.70
N LEU A 364 18.03 -13.30 -8.66
CA LEU A 364 17.63 -14.45 -7.85
C LEU A 364 18.03 -14.25 -6.36
N PRO A 365 17.50 -15.07 -5.42
CA PRO A 365 17.78 -14.91 -3.99
C PRO A 365 19.27 -15.03 -3.59
N ASP A 366 20.09 -15.65 -4.40
CA ASP A 366 21.54 -15.78 -4.21
C ASP A 366 22.35 -14.63 -4.84
N GLY A 367 21.67 -13.66 -5.49
CA GLY A 367 22.29 -12.54 -6.19
C GLY A 367 22.63 -12.83 -7.67
N THR A 368 22.37 -14.03 -8.17
CA THR A 368 22.57 -14.37 -9.58
C THR A 368 21.58 -13.59 -10.44
N ILE A 369 22.07 -12.92 -11.50
CA ILE A 369 21.22 -12.20 -12.45
C ILE A 369 20.98 -13.06 -13.68
N VAL A 370 19.72 -13.34 -13.96
CA VAL A 370 19.27 -14.08 -15.13
C VAL A 370 18.55 -13.14 -16.08
N THR A 371 18.85 -13.26 -17.39
CA THR A 371 18.24 -12.43 -18.42
C THR A 371 17.39 -13.24 -19.38
N GLY A 372 16.35 -12.62 -19.94
CA GLY A 372 15.59 -13.12 -21.06
C GLY A 372 15.37 -12.04 -22.10
N LYS A 373 15.30 -12.41 -23.38
CA LYS A 373 15.01 -11.49 -24.49
C LYS A 373 13.77 -11.94 -25.25
N THR A 374 13.12 -11.01 -25.91
CA THR A 374 12.04 -11.31 -26.83
C THR A 374 12.46 -12.28 -27.93
N SER A 375 11.72 -13.35 -28.10
CA SER A 375 11.90 -14.36 -29.15
C SER A 375 10.66 -14.42 -30.06
N ARG A 376 10.61 -15.39 -30.97
CA ARG A 376 9.42 -15.63 -31.80
C ARG A 376 8.22 -16.10 -30.96
N LEU A 377 8.46 -16.90 -29.92
CA LEU A 377 7.40 -17.55 -29.13
C LEU A 377 7.19 -16.91 -27.74
N LEU A 378 8.17 -16.25 -27.18
CA LEU A 378 8.13 -15.70 -25.81
C LEU A 378 8.41 -14.21 -25.78
N GLY A 379 7.65 -13.48 -24.99
CA GLY A 379 8.01 -12.12 -24.58
C GLY A 379 9.25 -12.11 -23.68
N ALA A 380 9.93 -10.96 -23.54
CA ALA A 380 11.14 -10.84 -22.72
C ALA A 380 10.93 -11.25 -21.26
N ALA A 381 9.80 -10.83 -20.68
CA ALA A 381 9.43 -11.18 -19.30
C ALA A 381 9.21 -12.69 -19.12
N SER A 382 8.51 -13.34 -20.07
CA SER A 382 8.29 -14.78 -20.06
C SER A 382 9.58 -15.55 -20.21
N ALA A 383 10.47 -15.12 -21.10
CA ALA A 383 11.78 -15.75 -21.29
C ALA A 383 12.67 -15.62 -20.03
N ALA A 384 12.70 -14.44 -19.39
CA ALA A 384 13.45 -14.24 -18.15
C ALA A 384 12.87 -15.09 -17.00
N LEU A 385 11.54 -15.19 -16.89
CA LEU A 385 10.87 -16.01 -15.90
C LEU A 385 11.24 -17.50 -16.05
N LEU A 386 11.18 -18.03 -17.28
CA LEU A 386 11.52 -19.40 -17.56
C LEU A 386 12.99 -19.70 -17.25
N ASN A 387 13.91 -18.82 -17.68
CA ASN A 387 15.34 -18.95 -17.39
C ASN A 387 15.62 -18.89 -15.87
N ALA A 388 14.93 -18.02 -15.14
CA ALA A 388 15.03 -17.95 -13.69
C ALA A 388 14.61 -19.27 -13.02
N LEU A 389 13.49 -19.87 -13.45
CA LEU A 389 13.04 -21.16 -12.93
C LEU A 389 14.02 -22.30 -13.24
N LYS A 390 14.61 -22.33 -14.46
CA LYS A 390 15.69 -23.27 -14.81
C LYS A 390 16.87 -23.14 -13.86
N THR A 391 17.38 -21.92 -13.71
CA THR A 391 18.55 -21.64 -12.85
C THR A 391 18.29 -22.05 -11.40
N LEU A 392 17.12 -21.69 -10.84
CA LEU A 392 16.71 -22.05 -9.48
C LEU A 392 16.56 -23.56 -9.29
N ALA A 393 16.18 -24.27 -10.33
CA ALA A 393 16.02 -25.73 -10.32
C ALA A 393 17.32 -26.48 -10.65
N GLY A 394 18.41 -25.80 -11.06
CA GLY A 394 19.64 -26.43 -11.54
C GLY A 394 19.40 -27.26 -12.80
N ILE A 395 18.62 -26.71 -13.74
CA ILE A 395 18.30 -27.32 -15.04
C ILE A 395 19.16 -26.63 -16.09
N ASP A 396 19.77 -27.41 -16.98
CA ASP A 396 20.60 -26.91 -18.06
C ASP A 396 19.81 -26.06 -19.06
N ASP A 397 20.42 -25.00 -19.59
CA ASP A 397 19.77 -24.06 -20.51
C ASP A 397 19.31 -24.73 -21.83
N SER A 398 19.94 -25.81 -22.23
CA SER A 398 19.57 -26.57 -23.45
C SER A 398 18.27 -27.34 -23.32
N VAL A 399 17.76 -27.55 -22.09
CA VAL A 399 16.53 -28.29 -21.85
C VAL A 399 15.30 -27.43 -22.10
N ASP A 400 14.42 -27.84 -23.00
CA ASP A 400 13.15 -27.17 -23.23
C ASP A 400 12.11 -27.65 -22.19
N LEU A 401 11.69 -26.74 -21.30
CA LEU A 401 10.65 -27.02 -20.28
C LEU A 401 9.24 -27.12 -20.87
N ILE A 402 9.03 -26.50 -22.01
CA ILE A 402 7.79 -26.51 -22.76
C ILE A 402 8.15 -26.83 -24.20
N SER A 403 7.71 -27.98 -24.71
CA SER A 403 8.02 -28.38 -26.07
C SER A 403 7.38 -27.46 -27.13
N PRO A 404 8.00 -27.27 -28.29
CA PRO A 404 7.38 -26.53 -29.40
C PRO A 404 6.00 -27.07 -29.79
N GLU A 405 5.78 -28.36 -29.66
CA GLU A 405 4.50 -29.05 -29.94
C GLU A 405 3.35 -28.58 -29.05
N ILE A 406 3.65 -28.07 -27.84
CA ILE A 406 2.68 -27.45 -26.91
C ILE A 406 2.53 -25.95 -27.18
N LEU A 407 3.62 -25.27 -27.56
CA LEU A 407 3.59 -23.83 -27.81
C LEU A 407 2.88 -23.47 -29.14
N GLU A 408 3.02 -24.30 -30.18
CA GLU A 408 2.42 -24.04 -31.48
C GLU A 408 0.90 -24.00 -31.45
N PRO A 409 0.16 -24.99 -30.83
CA PRO A 409 -1.28 -24.92 -30.69
C PRO A 409 -1.78 -23.67 -29.95
N ILE A 410 -1.07 -23.24 -28.90
CA ILE A 410 -1.41 -22.04 -28.14
C ILE A 410 -1.26 -20.80 -29.03
N THR A 411 -0.17 -20.71 -29.79
CA THR A 411 0.07 -19.62 -30.73
C THR A 411 -0.98 -19.59 -31.85
N ASN A 412 -1.34 -20.75 -32.39
CA ASN A 412 -2.38 -20.89 -33.43
C ASN A 412 -3.76 -20.48 -32.90
N LEU A 413 -4.11 -20.85 -31.68
CA LEU A 413 -5.31 -20.39 -31.01
C LEU A 413 -5.34 -18.87 -30.90
N LYS A 414 -4.24 -18.26 -30.38
CA LYS A 414 -4.13 -16.80 -30.19
C LYS A 414 -4.26 -16.05 -31.50
N VAL A 415 -3.47 -16.40 -32.49
CA VAL A 415 -3.36 -15.65 -33.74
C VAL A 415 -4.49 -16.03 -34.71
N GLY A 416 -4.79 -17.32 -34.83
CA GLY A 416 -5.74 -17.82 -35.81
C GLY A 416 -7.19 -17.65 -35.39
N LEU A 417 -7.55 -18.04 -34.17
CA LEU A 417 -8.95 -18.02 -33.71
C LEU A 417 -9.30 -16.76 -32.92
N LEU A 418 -8.41 -16.33 -32.01
CA LEU A 418 -8.66 -15.14 -31.15
C LEU A 418 -8.20 -13.84 -31.82
N SER A 419 -7.64 -13.89 -33.02
CA SER A 419 -7.21 -12.74 -33.82
C SER A 419 -6.21 -11.81 -33.11
N SER A 420 -5.42 -12.35 -32.16
CA SER A 420 -4.35 -11.61 -31.51
C SER A 420 -3.22 -11.31 -32.51
N LYS A 421 -2.73 -10.07 -32.51
CA LYS A 421 -1.58 -9.70 -33.33
C LYS A 421 -0.23 -10.12 -32.72
N ASN A 422 -0.23 -10.51 -31.43
CA ASN A 422 0.97 -10.92 -30.72
C ASN A 422 1.03 -12.46 -30.58
N PRO A 423 1.90 -13.13 -31.32
CA PRO A 423 2.06 -14.60 -31.22
C PRO A 423 2.79 -15.05 -29.95
N ARG A 424 3.47 -14.14 -29.25
CA ARG A 424 4.32 -14.47 -28.11
C ARG A 424 3.47 -14.75 -26.87
N LEU A 425 3.91 -15.73 -26.08
CA LEU A 425 3.28 -16.02 -24.81
C LEU A 425 3.63 -14.96 -23.77
N HIS A 426 2.59 -14.50 -23.09
CA HIS A 426 2.66 -13.68 -21.88
C HIS A 426 3.02 -14.54 -20.66
N PRO A 427 3.48 -13.98 -19.52
CA PRO A 427 3.83 -14.76 -18.33
C PRO A 427 2.73 -15.67 -17.81
N ASP A 428 1.46 -15.26 -17.82
CA ASP A 428 0.32 -16.07 -17.40
C ASP A 428 0.09 -17.27 -18.34
N GLU A 429 0.13 -17.05 -19.65
CA GLU A 429 0.01 -18.11 -20.66
C GLU A 429 1.19 -19.10 -20.56
N LEU A 430 2.41 -18.60 -20.34
CA LEU A 430 3.59 -19.40 -20.10
C LEU A 430 3.42 -20.30 -18.88
N LEU A 431 2.95 -19.75 -17.76
CA LEU A 431 2.76 -20.49 -16.50
C LEU A 431 1.69 -21.58 -16.64
N ILE A 432 0.60 -21.30 -17.39
CA ILE A 432 -0.42 -22.31 -17.69
C ILE A 432 0.20 -23.44 -18.52
N ALA A 433 0.92 -23.13 -19.59
CA ALA A 433 1.59 -24.11 -20.43
C ALA A 433 2.60 -24.96 -19.63
N LEU A 434 3.42 -24.31 -18.80
CA LEU A 434 4.38 -24.99 -17.91
C LEU A 434 3.69 -25.90 -16.91
N SER A 435 2.57 -25.48 -16.34
CA SER A 435 1.80 -26.28 -15.40
C SER A 435 1.22 -27.55 -16.05
N ILE A 436 0.79 -27.46 -17.31
CA ILE A 436 0.32 -28.62 -18.08
C ILE A 436 1.49 -29.57 -18.34
N CYS A 437 2.65 -29.07 -18.76
CA CYS A 437 3.85 -29.88 -18.96
C CYS A 437 4.27 -30.62 -17.67
N ALA A 438 4.21 -29.92 -16.53
CA ALA A 438 4.61 -30.44 -15.22
C ALA A 438 3.81 -31.68 -14.76
N VAL A 439 2.65 -31.99 -15.37
CA VAL A 439 1.86 -33.17 -15.07
C VAL A 439 2.58 -34.45 -15.53
N HIS A 440 3.30 -34.37 -16.64
CA HIS A 440 3.91 -35.55 -17.28
C HIS A 440 5.44 -35.48 -17.38
N ASP A 441 6.02 -34.29 -17.18
CA ASP A 441 7.47 -34.06 -17.24
C ASP A 441 8.02 -33.71 -15.85
N PRO A 442 8.80 -34.59 -15.21
CA PRO A 442 9.42 -34.31 -13.92
C PRO A 442 10.37 -33.08 -13.93
N VAL A 443 10.97 -32.77 -15.09
CA VAL A 443 11.88 -31.61 -15.21
C VAL A 443 11.06 -30.30 -15.18
N ALA A 444 9.95 -30.25 -15.90
CA ALA A 444 9.01 -29.13 -15.84
C ALA A 444 8.41 -28.97 -14.43
N ALA A 445 8.04 -30.10 -13.76
CA ALA A 445 7.56 -30.07 -12.37
C ALA A 445 8.63 -29.52 -11.41
N LYS A 446 9.90 -29.91 -11.56
CA LYS A 446 11.02 -29.38 -10.75
C LYS A 446 11.18 -27.87 -10.93
N ALA A 447 11.03 -27.34 -12.14
CA ALA A 447 11.05 -25.91 -12.43
C ALA A 447 9.85 -25.18 -11.79
N THR A 448 8.63 -25.71 -11.96
CA THR A 448 7.40 -25.13 -11.42
C THR A 448 7.43 -25.01 -9.89
N ASN A 449 8.02 -25.97 -9.20
CA ASN A 449 8.20 -25.95 -7.74
C ASN A 449 9.11 -24.80 -7.25
N GLN A 450 9.83 -24.10 -8.14
CA GLN A 450 10.66 -22.94 -7.78
C GLN A 450 9.89 -21.62 -7.77
N LEU A 451 8.64 -21.56 -8.22
CA LEU A 451 7.88 -20.32 -8.37
C LEU A 451 7.81 -19.50 -7.07
N SER A 452 7.65 -20.13 -5.92
CA SER A 452 7.60 -19.46 -4.62
C SER A 452 8.92 -18.73 -4.26
N ARG A 453 10.05 -19.17 -4.81
CA ARG A 453 11.37 -18.55 -4.58
C ARG A 453 11.58 -17.26 -5.34
N LEU A 454 10.69 -16.92 -6.29
CA LEU A 454 10.72 -15.65 -7.02
C LEU A 454 10.14 -14.50 -6.20
N ARG A 455 9.49 -14.78 -5.07
CA ARG A 455 8.96 -13.74 -4.18
C ARG A 455 10.10 -12.83 -3.69
N HIS A 456 9.88 -11.53 -3.77
CA HIS A 456 10.83 -10.46 -3.43
C HIS A 456 12.04 -10.34 -4.38
N CYS A 457 12.15 -11.14 -5.43
CA CYS A 457 13.16 -10.95 -6.46
C CYS A 457 12.97 -9.59 -7.14
N GLU A 458 14.09 -8.92 -7.47
CA GLU A 458 14.09 -7.70 -8.27
C GLU A 458 14.05 -8.05 -9.76
N MET A 459 13.23 -7.34 -10.52
CA MET A 459 13.09 -7.53 -11.96
C MET A 459 13.06 -6.19 -12.68
N HIS A 460 13.70 -6.12 -13.84
CA HIS A 460 13.65 -4.94 -14.69
C HIS A 460 13.45 -5.32 -16.15
N SER A 461 12.57 -4.58 -16.85
CA SER A 461 12.34 -4.70 -18.28
C SER A 461 12.83 -3.47 -19.02
N SER A 462 13.52 -3.66 -20.14
CA SER A 462 13.98 -2.57 -21.02
C SER A 462 12.84 -1.85 -21.77
N VAL A 463 11.61 -2.32 -21.62
CA VAL A 463 10.39 -1.72 -22.20
C VAL A 463 9.23 -1.83 -21.25
N ILE A 464 8.22 -0.99 -21.43
CA ILE A 464 6.94 -1.07 -20.71
C ILE A 464 6.26 -2.40 -21.06
N LEU A 465 5.88 -3.15 -20.02
CA LEU A 465 5.16 -4.41 -20.17
C LEU A 465 3.65 -4.19 -20.31
N ALA A 466 2.95 -5.19 -20.85
CA ALA A 466 1.50 -5.22 -20.87
C ALA A 466 0.92 -5.29 -19.43
N PRO A 467 -0.29 -4.76 -19.20
CA PRO A 467 -0.92 -4.80 -17.88
C PRO A 467 -1.10 -6.23 -17.32
N SER A 468 -1.38 -7.22 -18.19
CA SER A 468 -1.46 -8.65 -17.82
C SER A 468 -0.13 -9.17 -17.27
N ASP A 469 0.98 -8.82 -17.92
CA ASP A 469 2.32 -9.23 -17.51
C ASP A 469 2.70 -8.63 -16.15
N GLU A 470 2.48 -7.30 -16.01
CA GLU A 470 2.70 -6.61 -14.75
C GLU A 470 1.87 -7.22 -13.60
N HIS A 471 0.61 -7.57 -13.87
CA HIS A 471 -0.28 -8.18 -12.89
C HIS A 471 0.20 -9.56 -12.45
N THR A 472 0.56 -10.42 -13.40
CA THR A 472 1.06 -11.79 -13.13
C THR A 472 2.35 -11.76 -12.33
N LEU A 473 3.31 -10.92 -12.71
CA LEU A 473 4.59 -10.77 -11.99
C LEU A 473 4.40 -10.24 -10.57
N LYS A 474 3.49 -9.28 -10.38
CA LYS A 474 3.11 -8.78 -9.04
C LYS A 474 2.47 -9.87 -8.17
N LYS A 475 1.62 -10.73 -8.75
CA LYS A 475 1.04 -11.87 -8.01
C LYS A 475 2.08 -12.90 -7.58
N LEU A 476 3.15 -13.09 -8.35
CA LEU A 476 4.31 -13.89 -7.95
C LEU A 476 5.15 -13.21 -6.85
N GLY A 477 4.85 -11.96 -6.48
CA GLY A 477 5.58 -11.20 -5.48
C GLY A 477 6.90 -10.61 -5.98
N ILE A 478 7.07 -10.49 -7.30
CA ILE A 478 8.27 -9.93 -7.95
C ILE A 478 8.20 -8.40 -7.91
N ASN A 479 9.32 -7.75 -7.59
CA ASN A 479 9.51 -6.30 -7.59
C ASN A 479 9.89 -5.79 -8.98
N LEU A 480 8.88 -5.61 -9.84
CA LEU A 480 9.07 -5.21 -11.23
C LEU A 480 9.28 -3.69 -11.39
N THR A 481 10.22 -3.32 -12.26
CA THR A 481 10.38 -1.99 -12.85
C THR A 481 10.56 -2.09 -14.36
N CYS A 482 10.27 -0.98 -15.08
CA CYS A 482 10.42 -0.92 -16.54
C CYS A 482 11.08 0.39 -16.95
N GLU A 483 11.84 0.38 -18.06
CA GLU A 483 12.17 1.62 -18.76
C GLU A 483 10.89 2.26 -19.33
N PRO A 484 10.79 3.60 -19.34
CA PRO A 484 9.61 4.32 -19.87
C PRO A 484 9.58 4.36 -21.41
N ILE A 485 9.82 3.21 -22.04
CA ILE A 485 9.95 3.04 -23.48
C ILE A 485 8.94 2.00 -23.96
N TYR A 486 8.16 2.32 -24.99
CA TYR A 486 7.29 1.34 -25.64
C TYR A 486 8.08 0.45 -26.60
N GLU A 487 7.76 -0.84 -26.64
CA GLU A 487 8.38 -1.81 -27.57
C GLU A 487 8.16 -1.41 -29.03
N THR A 488 7.05 -0.80 -29.36
CA THR A 488 6.70 -0.41 -30.74
C THR A 488 6.19 1.02 -30.79
N LYS A 489 6.30 1.65 -31.98
CA LYS A 489 5.74 2.98 -32.28
C LYS A 489 4.28 2.94 -32.74
N LYS A 490 3.67 1.75 -32.80
CA LYS A 490 2.26 1.62 -33.19
C LYS A 490 1.35 2.16 -32.08
N LEU A 491 0.35 2.95 -32.45
CA LEU A 491 -0.58 3.58 -31.50
C LEU A 491 -1.60 2.59 -30.94
N TYR A 492 -1.90 1.52 -31.64
CA TYR A 492 -2.85 0.49 -31.24
C TYR A 492 -2.16 -0.86 -31.12
N HIS A 493 -2.21 -1.43 -29.90
CA HIS A 493 -1.71 -2.74 -29.53
C HIS A 493 -2.89 -3.58 -29.06
N GLY A 494 -3.71 -4.00 -30.00
CA GLY A 494 -4.83 -4.92 -29.74
C GLY A 494 -4.47 -6.34 -30.21
#